data_c165bde623f6aa28ad168471ca7549a7
#
_entry.id   c165bde623f6aa28ad168471ca7549a7
#
_cell.length_a   1.000
_cell.length_b   1.000
_cell.length_c   1.000
_cell.angle_alpha   90.00
_cell.angle_beta   90.00
_cell.angle_gamma   90.00
#
_symmetry.space_group_name_H-M   'P 1'
#
loop_
_entity.id
_entity.type
_entity.pdbx_description
1 polymer ?
#
loop_
_entity_poly.entity_id
_entity_poly.type
_entity_poly.pdbx_seq_one_letter_code
_entity_poly.pdbx_strand_id
1 'polypeptide(L)'
;MRRSHRTLLSVVALLALVSACGDDDDGTDASSDGAAATTVAETAAPTAAPATTSPSTTKAPATTAAVTAAPATTAPSGVSGDVTVFAAASLTAAFTEIGDAFMTANPDAKVTFNFAASSELVTQINEGGAPADVLASADQSNMTKLTDAGNNGSDPQVFATNLLEIIVEPGNPKKITGVADLANNDLITVVCAPEVPCGKYAQQIFDNAGVTVTPDSLEENVKAVVTKVTAGEADAGIVYKTDVTAAGDKAAGVEIPADINVLAEYPIAVTKDAPNAAAGQAFIDFVLSEQGQKILDSYGFAPPG
;
A
#
# COMPACT_ATOMS: atom_id res chain seq x y z
N MET A 1 -15.46 -29.26 -52.64
CA MET A 1 -14.55 -30.43 -52.79
C MET A 1 -13.70 -30.58 -51.55
N ARG A 2 -13.81 -31.80 -50.93
CA ARG A 2 -12.92 -32.48 -49.94
C ARG A 2 -12.63 -31.66 -48.64
N ARG A 3 -13.30 -31.91 -47.50
CA ARG A 3 -13.24 -32.99 -46.49
C ARG A 3 -11.81 -33.42 -46.12
N SER A 4 -11.37 -33.13 -44.87
CA SER A 4 -10.70 -34.15 -44.08
C SER A 4 -10.81 -33.84 -42.58
N HIS A 5 -11.53 -34.70 -41.87
CA HIS A 5 -11.53 -34.91 -40.44
C HIS A 5 -10.20 -35.53 -40.00
N ARG A 6 -9.70 -35.24 -38.82
CA ARG A 6 -9.02 -36.22 -37.98
C ARG A 6 -9.27 -35.93 -36.49
N THR A 7 -9.86 -36.91 -35.95
CA THR A 7 -10.29 -37.21 -34.57
C THR A 7 -9.15 -37.88 -33.78
N LEU A 8 -9.28 -37.87 -32.45
CA LEU A 8 -8.75 -38.77 -31.41
C LEU A 8 -7.30 -38.54 -30.96
N LEU A 9 -6.97 -38.54 -29.67
CA LEU A 9 -7.20 -39.60 -28.68
C LEU A 9 -7.04 -39.05 -27.25
N SER A 10 -7.96 -39.44 -26.38
CA SER A 10 -7.90 -39.40 -24.94
C SER A 10 -6.82 -40.33 -24.40
N VAL A 11 -6.11 -39.92 -23.33
CA VAL A 11 -5.47 -40.85 -22.41
C VAL A 11 -5.83 -40.47 -21.00
N VAL A 12 -6.65 -41.31 -20.41
CA VAL A 12 -6.94 -41.41 -18.96
C VAL A 12 -5.82 -42.25 -18.38
N ALA A 13 -5.18 -41.82 -17.33
CA ALA A 13 -4.37 -42.63 -16.45
C ALA A 13 -4.79 -42.43 -15.01
N LEU A 14 -5.44 -43.44 -14.50
CA LEU A 14 -5.87 -43.68 -13.12
C LEU A 14 -4.82 -44.55 -12.43
N LEU A 15 -4.36 -44.21 -11.23
CA LEU A 15 -3.78 -45.12 -10.22
C LEU A 15 -3.79 -44.34 -8.87
N ALA A 16 -4.61 -44.62 -7.93
CA ALA A 16 -4.75 -45.68 -6.92
C ALA A 16 -3.72 -45.59 -5.77
N LEU A 17 -4.24 -45.21 -4.62
CA LEU A 17 -4.13 -45.67 -3.23
C LEU A 17 -2.83 -46.36 -2.76
N VAL A 18 -2.27 -45.83 -1.63
CA VAL A 18 -1.88 -46.67 -0.50
C VAL A 18 -2.14 -45.90 0.80
N SER A 19 -2.96 -46.55 1.63
CA SER A 19 -3.20 -46.31 3.06
C SER A 19 -2.02 -46.89 3.87
N ALA A 20 -1.58 -46.19 4.90
CA ALA A 20 -0.94 -46.87 6.05
C ALA A 20 -1.32 -46.13 7.33
N CYS A 21 -2.06 -46.84 8.16
CA CYS A 21 -2.31 -46.58 9.58
C CYS A 21 -1.04 -46.84 10.39
N GLY A 22 -0.87 -46.12 11.49
CA GLY A 22 0.06 -46.44 12.56
C GLY A 22 -0.39 -45.70 13.81
N ASP A 23 -0.91 -46.47 14.74
CA ASP A 23 -1.47 -46.17 16.05
C ASP A 23 -0.39 -46.05 17.11
N ASP A 24 -0.88 -45.54 18.28
CA ASP A 24 -0.38 -45.75 19.66
C ASP A 24 0.77 -44.84 20.12
N ASP A 25 0.87 -44.31 21.32
CA ASP A 25 0.18 -44.51 22.59
C ASP A 25 0.60 -43.41 23.59
N ASP A 26 -0.33 -43.05 24.44
CA ASP A 26 -0.31 -42.84 25.90
C ASP A 26 0.88 -42.13 26.61
N GLY A 27 0.49 -41.28 27.56
CA GLY A 27 1.30 -40.94 28.74
C GLY A 27 0.96 -39.62 29.40
N THR A 28 -0.15 -39.52 30.14
CA THR A 28 -0.29 -39.05 31.54
C THR A 28 0.99 -38.43 32.17
N ASP A 29 1.03 -37.37 32.93
CA ASP A 29 0.32 -37.02 34.16
C ASP A 29 0.85 -35.73 34.78
N ALA A 30 -0.03 -35.06 35.47
CA ALA A 30 0.03 -34.43 36.78
C ALA A 30 0.85 -33.14 37.04
N SER A 31 0.08 -32.15 37.36
CA SER A 31 -0.01 -31.34 38.60
C SER A 31 1.25 -30.82 39.29
N SER A 32 1.25 -29.54 39.55
CA SER A 32 1.14 -28.93 40.90
C SER A 32 1.39 -27.42 40.78
N ASP A 33 0.44 -26.65 41.15
CA ASP A 33 0.26 -25.86 42.37
C ASP A 33 1.45 -24.99 42.79
N GLY A 34 1.15 -23.72 42.99
CA GLY A 34 2.03 -22.78 43.67
C GLY A 34 1.54 -21.34 43.61
N ALA A 35 0.48 -21.07 44.34
CA ALA A 35 0.07 -19.71 44.70
C ALA A 35 1.07 -19.05 45.64
N ALA A 36 1.33 -17.74 45.49
CA ALA A 36 1.53 -16.81 46.60
C ALA A 36 1.40 -15.36 46.13
N ALA A 37 0.39 -14.73 46.65
CA ALA A 37 0.21 -13.30 46.73
C ALA A 37 1.13 -12.71 47.80
N THR A 38 1.48 -11.43 47.65
CA THR A 38 1.62 -10.42 48.71
C THR A 38 1.84 -9.07 48.02
N THR A 39 0.88 -8.20 48.00
CA THR A 39 0.46 -7.09 48.91
C THR A 39 1.59 -6.12 49.30
N VAL A 40 1.26 -4.94 49.09
CA VAL A 40 1.04 -3.65 49.76
C VAL A 40 2.15 -2.64 49.60
N ALA A 41 1.72 -1.54 49.31
CA ALA A 41 1.45 -0.24 49.95
C ALA A 41 2.45 0.81 49.48
N GLU A 42 1.94 1.88 48.98
CA GLU A 42 1.36 3.13 49.55
C GLU A 42 2.43 4.13 49.95
N THR A 43 2.20 5.33 49.49
CA THR A 43 2.29 6.58 50.21
C THR A 43 3.19 7.67 49.64
N ALA A 44 2.50 8.71 49.22
CA ALA A 44 2.65 10.13 49.51
C ALA A 44 3.37 11.03 48.50
N ALA A 45 2.57 11.88 47.93
CA ALA A 45 2.89 13.31 47.68
C ALA A 45 2.73 14.08 49.00
N PRO A 46 3.00 15.37 49.12
CA PRO A 46 3.45 16.40 48.20
C PRO A 46 4.54 17.29 48.84
N THR A 47 5.14 18.23 48.11
CA THR A 47 5.48 19.52 48.72
C THR A 47 5.74 20.60 47.67
N ALA A 48 5.18 21.71 47.98
CA ALA A 48 5.02 22.99 47.34
C ALA A 48 6.28 23.70 46.85
N ALA A 49 5.99 24.64 45.96
CA ALA A 49 6.83 25.72 45.47
C ALA A 49 7.36 26.65 46.59
N PRO A 50 8.40 27.46 46.29
CA PRO A 50 8.05 28.89 46.29
C PRO A 50 8.54 29.66 45.05
N ALA A 51 7.75 30.65 44.73
CA ALA A 51 8.06 31.75 43.83
C ALA A 51 9.12 32.68 44.44
N THR A 52 9.97 33.25 43.59
CA THR A 52 10.44 34.63 43.80
C THR A 52 11.08 35.20 42.53
N THR A 53 10.49 36.28 42.09
CA THR A 53 11.02 37.59 41.70
C THR A 53 11.77 37.76 40.40
N SER A 54 11.12 38.45 39.48
CA SER A 54 11.73 39.36 38.48
C SER A 54 12.50 40.50 39.17
N PRO A 55 13.53 41.00 38.52
CA PRO A 55 13.42 42.35 38.03
C PRO A 55 14.07 42.69 36.66
N SER A 56 13.45 43.67 36.06
CA SER A 56 13.97 44.84 35.32
C SER A 56 14.80 44.65 34.04
N THR A 57 14.11 45.01 33.01
CA THR A 57 14.48 45.91 31.88
C THR A 57 15.94 46.31 31.71
N THR A 58 16.53 45.91 30.63
CA THR A 58 17.53 46.73 29.92
C THR A 58 17.24 46.67 28.42
N LYS A 59 16.92 47.85 27.91
CA LYS A 59 16.68 48.15 26.51
C LYS A 59 18.03 48.14 25.80
N ALA A 60 18.25 47.23 24.87
CA ALA A 60 19.37 47.27 23.93
C ALA A 60 18.87 47.52 22.52
N PRO A 61 19.66 48.14 21.65
CA PRO A 61 19.19 48.82 20.45
C PRO A 61 18.81 47.84 19.34
N ALA A 62 17.82 48.24 18.53
CA ALA A 62 17.36 47.58 17.35
C ALA A 62 18.52 47.44 16.32
N THR A 63 19.01 46.25 16.15
CA THR A 63 19.82 45.90 14.98
C THR A 63 18.84 45.40 13.92
N THR A 64 18.69 46.18 12.87
CA THR A 64 17.98 45.81 11.68
C THR A 64 18.71 44.61 11.05
N ALA A 65 18.25 43.39 11.38
CA ALA A 65 18.69 42.21 10.66
C ALA A 65 18.06 42.27 9.27
N ALA A 66 18.90 42.42 8.25
CA ALA A 66 18.50 42.19 6.89
C ALA A 66 17.95 40.77 6.79
N VAL A 67 16.70 40.63 6.41
CA VAL A 67 16.08 39.37 6.04
C VAL A 67 16.81 38.91 4.77
N THR A 68 17.83 38.09 4.95
CA THR A 68 18.42 37.36 3.84
C THR A 68 17.33 36.37 3.39
N ALA A 69 16.72 36.66 2.24
CA ALA A 69 15.83 35.72 1.58
C ALA A 69 16.58 34.38 1.49
N ALA A 70 15.99 33.32 1.99
CA ALA A 70 16.50 31.98 1.76
C ALA A 70 16.66 31.81 0.24
N PRO A 71 17.76 31.19 -0.24
CA PRO A 71 17.88 30.92 -1.65
C PRO A 71 16.69 30.10 -2.09
N ALA A 72 15.94 30.60 -3.07
CA ALA A 72 15.00 29.82 -3.82
C ALA A 72 15.75 28.56 -4.27
N THR A 73 15.29 27.40 -3.86
CA THR A 73 15.82 26.12 -4.32
C THR A 73 15.54 26.12 -5.84
N THR A 74 16.53 26.50 -6.60
CA THR A 74 16.52 26.34 -8.07
C THR A 74 16.34 24.85 -8.30
N ALA A 75 15.23 24.47 -8.92
CA ALA A 75 15.07 23.14 -9.48
C ALA A 75 16.32 22.85 -10.33
N PRO A 76 16.88 21.64 -10.30
CA PRO A 76 18.03 21.31 -11.09
C PRO A 76 17.67 21.48 -12.57
N SER A 77 18.22 22.53 -13.18
CA SER A 77 18.14 22.75 -14.61
C SER A 77 18.92 21.64 -15.29
N GLY A 78 18.24 20.67 -15.90
CA GLY A 78 18.93 19.66 -16.68
C GLY A 78 18.45 18.22 -16.57
N VAL A 79 17.28 17.93 -15.97
CA VAL A 79 16.70 16.58 -16.06
C VAL A 79 16.19 16.37 -17.49
N SER A 80 16.71 15.32 -18.14
CA SER A 80 16.36 15.02 -19.53
C SER A 80 16.34 13.51 -19.81
N GLY A 81 15.71 13.13 -20.89
CA GLY A 81 15.59 11.76 -21.35
C GLY A 81 14.38 11.01 -20.79
N ASP A 82 14.26 9.76 -21.17
CA ASP A 82 13.15 8.91 -20.76
C ASP A 82 13.33 8.45 -19.30
N VAL A 83 12.22 8.42 -18.56
CA VAL A 83 12.11 7.86 -17.19
C VAL A 83 10.97 6.85 -17.19
N THR A 84 11.31 5.60 -16.94
CA THR A 84 10.33 4.51 -16.84
C THR A 84 10.02 4.23 -15.37
N VAL A 85 8.78 4.52 -14.96
CA VAL A 85 8.31 4.36 -13.58
C VAL A 85 7.38 3.16 -13.48
N PHE A 86 7.77 2.17 -12.71
CA PHE A 86 6.92 1.05 -12.33
C PHE A 86 6.19 1.42 -11.03
N ALA A 87 4.88 1.57 -11.08
CA ALA A 87 4.10 2.07 -9.96
C ALA A 87 2.89 1.18 -9.67
N ALA A 88 2.59 0.99 -8.39
CA ALA A 88 1.41 0.25 -7.96
C ALA A 88 0.13 0.79 -8.62
N ALA A 89 -0.79 -0.10 -8.98
CA ALA A 89 -2.04 0.26 -9.67
C ALA A 89 -2.88 1.30 -8.92
N SER A 90 -2.83 1.32 -7.58
CA SER A 90 -3.50 2.34 -6.74
C SER A 90 -2.96 3.76 -6.97
N LEU A 91 -1.73 3.91 -7.48
CA LEU A 91 -1.08 5.20 -7.75
C LEU A 91 -1.47 5.80 -9.10
N THR A 92 -2.19 5.08 -9.97
CA THR A 92 -2.42 5.45 -11.37
C THR A 92 -2.85 6.91 -11.54
N ALA A 93 -3.88 7.35 -10.81
CA ALA A 93 -4.41 8.71 -10.98
C ALA A 93 -3.41 9.78 -10.50
N ALA A 94 -2.91 9.65 -9.27
CA ALA A 94 -1.98 10.61 -8.67
C ALA A 94 -0.64 10.66 -9.42
N PHE A 95 -0.08 9.50 -9.81
CA PHE A 95 1.20 9.45 -10.52
C PHE A 95 1.11 9.94 -11.96
N THR A 96 -0.04 9.80 -12.61
CA THR A 96 -0.26 10.41 -13.92
C THR A 96 -0.15 11.95 -13.82
N GLU A 97 -0.82 12.55 -12.84
CA GLU A 97 -0.74 14.00 -12.61
C GLU A 97 0.66 14.45 -12.17
N ILE A 98 1.32 13.67 -11.29
CA ILE A 98 2.71 13.92 -10.89
C ILE A 98 3.65 13.88 -12.11
N GLY A 99 3.48 12.88 -13.00
CA GLY A 99 4.26 12.76 -14.22
C GLY A 99 4.08 13.96 -15.15
N ASP A 100 2.86 14.41 -15.33
CA ASP A 100 2.56 15.59 -16.14
C ASP A 100 3.16 16.87 -15.54
N ALA A 101 3.07 17.02 -14.21
CA ALA A 101 3.67 18.14 -13.49
C ALA A 101 5.20 18.11 -13.53
N PHE A 102 5.81 16.90 -13.39
CA PHE A 102 7.25 16.71 -13.52
C PHE A 102 7.75 17.05 -14.93
N MET A 103 7.08 16.58 -15.98
CA MET A 103 7.43 16.90 -17.36
C MET A 103 7.22 18.39 -17.67
N THR A 104 6.22 19.03 -17.06
CA THR A 104 6.04 20.49 -17.19
C THR A 104 7.22 21.25 -16.57
N ALA A 105 7.74 20.79 -15.44
CA ALA A 105 8.90 21.38 -14.79
C ALA A 105 10.24 21.02 -15.49
N ASN A 106 10.27 19.90 -16.23
CA ASN A 106 11.44 19.36 -16.93
C ASN A 106 11.08 19.01 -18.39
N PRO A 107 10.98 19.99 -19.30
CA PRO A 107 10.48 19.79 -20.66
C PRO A 107 11.29 18.80 -21.52
N ASP A 108 12.55 18.56 -21.15
CA ASP A 108 13.44 17.63 -21.84
C ASP A 108 13.35 16.19 -21.29
N ALA A 109 12.54 15.97 -20.24
CA ALA A 109 12.27 14.65 -19.67
C ALA A 109 10.93 14.10 -20.17
N LYS A 110 10.86 12.76 -20.33
CA LYS A 110 9.64 12.04 -20.67
C LYS A 110 9.40 10.91 -19.66
N VAL A 111 8.30 10.99 -18.93
CA VAL A 111 7.89 9.93 -17.99
C VAL A 111 6.96 8.94 -18.68
N THR A 112 7.25 7.66 -18.50
CA THR A 112 6.39 6.54 -18.94
C THR A 112 6.10 5.66 -17.75
N PHE A 113 4.83 5.30 -17.56
CA PHE A 113 4.40 4.46 -16.44
C PHE A 113 4.07 3.04 -16.89
N ASN A 114 4.43 2.08 -16.01
CA ASN A 114 3.88 0.73 -16.00
C ASN A 114 3.10 0.58 -14.69
N PHE A 115 1.77 0.54 -14.77
CA PHE A 115 0.89 0.38 -13.61
C PHE A 115 0.40 -1.06 -13.52
N ALA A 116 0.78 -1.73 -12.42
CA ALA A 116 0.35 -3.12 -12.14
C ALA A 116 0.34 -3.38 -10.62
N ALA A 117 0.08 -4.62 -10.20
CA ALA A 117 0.32 -4.99 -8.81
C ALA A 117 1.80 -4.87 -8.45
N SER A 118 2.11 -4.39 -7.23
CA SER A 118 3.51 -4.26 -6.80
C SER A 118 4.27 -5.59 -6.83
N SER A 119 3.59 -6.71 -6.54
CA SER A 119 4.15 -8.06 -6.64
C SER A 119 4.55 -8.43 -8.07
N GLU A 120 3.75 -8.05 -9.05
CA GLU A 120 4.04 -8.27 -10.47
C GLU A 120 5.22 -7.39 -10.93
N LEU A 121 5.20 -6.10 -10.58
CA LEU A 121 6.26 -5.15 -10.94
C LEU A 121 7.63 -5.60 -10.41
N VAL A 122 7.68 -6.03 -9.15
CA VAL A 122 8.91 -6.57 -8.55
C VAL A 122 9.38 -7.83 -9.26
N THR A 123 8.47 -8.72 -9.63
CA THR A 123 8.80 -9.92 -10.41
C THR A 123 9.35 -9.57 -11.79
N GLN A 124 8.75 -8.60 -12.47
CA GLN A 124 9.24 -8.10 -13.76
C GLN A 124 10.67 -7.55 -13.65
N ILE A 125 11.01 -6.85 -12.56
CA ILE A 125 12.36 -6.34 -12.33
C ILE A 125 13.32 -7.47 -11.93
N ASN A 126 12.96 -8.27 -10.91
CA ASN A 126 13.87 -9.25 -10.32
C ASN A 126 14.14 -10.45 -11.22
N GLU A 127 13.14 -10.92 -11.94
CA GLU A 127 13.21 -12.15 -12.75
C GLU A 127 13.21 -11.84 -14.26
N GLY A 128 12.50 -10.79 -14.67
CA GLY A 128 12.36 -10.40 -16.07
C GLY A 128 13.42 -9.42 -16.55
N GLY A 129 14.21 -8.81 -15.65
CA GLY A 129 15.18 -7.77 -16.01
C GLY A 129 14.55 -6.56 -16.69
N ALA A 130 13.29 -6.22 -16.33
CA ALA A 130 12.58 -5.11 -16.94
C ALA A 130 13.30 -3.78 -16.68
N PRO A 131 13.49 -2.94 -17.69
CA PRO A 131 14.25 -1.69 -17.58
C PRO A 131 13.40 -0.59 -16.93
N ALA A 132 13.22 -0.67 -15.61
CA ALA A 132 12.58 0.37 -14.83
C ALA A 132 13.63 1.31 -14.23
N ASP A 133 13.38 2.61 -14.22
CA ASP A 133 14.22 3.57 -13.49
C ASP A 133 13.78 3.67 -12.03
N VAL A 134 12.48 3.60 -11.77
CA VAL A 134 11.88 3.76 -10.45
C VAL A 134 10.85 2.66 -10.20
N LEU A 135 10.85 2.13 -8.97
CA LEU A 135 9.76 1.33 -8.42
C LEU A 135 9.06 2.11 -7.31
N ALA A 136 7.72 2.25 -7.40
CA ALA A 136 6.85 2.77 -6.36
C ALA A 136 5.84 1.68 -5.96
N SER A 137 5.99 1.12 -4.76
CA SER A 137 5.20 -0.01 -4.25
C SER A 137 4.08 0.46 -3.32
N ALA A 138 2.99 -0.32 -3.24
CA ALA A 138 1.90 -0.11 -2.28
C ALA A 138 2.09 -0.87 -0.96
N ASP A 139 3.21 -1.55 -0.78
CA ASP A 139 3.58 -2.21 0.47
C ASP A 139 5.11 -2.29 0.64
N GLN A 140 5.53 -2.37 1.88
CA GLN A 140 6.94 -2.57 2.24
C GLN A 140 7.45 -3.95 1.83
N SER A 141 6.59 -4.99 1.87
CA SER A 141 7.04 -6.36 1.63
C SER A 141 7.50 -6.60 0.19
N ASN A 142 6.89 -5.94 -0.80
CA ASN A 142 7.35 -6.01 -2.19
C ASN A 142 8.60 -5.15 -2.41
N MET A 143 8.73 -4.01 -1.75
CA MET A 143 9.99 -3.26 -1.77
C MET A 143 11.14 -4.06 -1.14
N THR A 144 10.88 -4.78 -0.04
CA THR A 144 11.87 -5.68 0.58
C THR A 144 12.32 -6.77 -0.39
N LYS A 145 11.42 -7.35 -1.20
CA LYS A 145 11.83 -8.31 -2.24
C LYS A 145 12.77 -7.70 -3.29
N LEU A 146 12.59 -6.42 -3.63
CA LEU A 146 13.51 -5.71 -4.52
C LEU A 146 14.89 -5.56 -3.87
N THR A 147 14.94 -5.11 -2.61
CA THR A 147 16.19 -4.88 -1.87
C THR A 147 16.91 -6.17 -1.53
N ASP A 148 16.20 -7.22 -1.13
CA ASP A 148 16.79 -8.54 -0.83
C ASP A 148 17.42 -9.19 -2.08
N ALA A 149 16.85 -8.93 -3.26
CA ALA A 149 17.43 -9.33 -4.53
C ALA A 149 18.61 -8.45 -4.96
N GLY A 150 18.89 -7.35 -4.24
CA GLY A 150 19.94 -6.38 -4.56
C GLY A 150 19.64 -5.58 -5.82
N ASN A 151 18.38 -5.37 -6.16
CA ASN A 151 17.92 -4.68 -7.38
C ASN A 151 17.45 -3.24 -7.12
N ASN A 152 17.67 -2.71 -5.92
CA ASN A 152 17.54 -1.28 -5.63
C ASN A 152 18.83 -0.52 -5.97
N GLY A 153 18.71 0.64 -6.57
CA GLY A 153 19.79 1.59 -6.87
C GLY A 153 19.89 2.73 -5.86
N SER A 154 18.83 2.96 -5.10
CA SER A 154 18.80 3.88 -3.96
C SER A 154 18.14 3.21 -2.76
N ASP A 155 18.34 3.78 -1.56
CA ASP A 155 17.59 3.38 -0.38
C ASP A 155 16.10 3.71 -0.57
N PRO A 156 15.18 2.78 -0.27
CA PRO A 156 13.75 3.06 -0.35
C PRO A 156 13.32 4.16 0.62
N GLN A 157 12.43 5.03 0.16
CA GLN A 157 11.84 6.09 0.98
C GLN A 157 10.32 5.93 0.99
N VAL A 158 9.68 5.99 2.16
CA VAL A 158 8.21 6.06 2.24
C VAL A 158 7.80 7.46 1.81
N PHE A 159 6.93 7.56 0.81
CA PHE A 159 6.49 8.84 0.26
C PHE A 159 5.01 9.15 0.55
N ALA A 160 4.22 8.13 0.89
CA ALA A 160 2.81 8.27 1.20
C ALA A 160 2.32 7.12 2.09
N THR A 161 1.17 7.34 2.74
CA THR A 161 0.41 6.29 3.42
C THR A 161 -1.04 6.30 2.96
N ASN A 162 -1.75 5.18 3.19
CA ASN A 162 -3.15 5.01 2.82
C ASN A 162 -3.86 4.08 3.81
N LEU A 163 -5.18 4.14 3.85
CA LEU A 163 -6.03 3.21 4.58
C LEU A 163 -6.87 2.38 3.62
N LEU A 164 -7.34 1.23 4.09
CA LEU A 164 -8.27 0.40 3.32
C LEU A 164 -9.71 0.80 3.62
N GLU A 165 -10.58 0.55 2.65
CA GLU A 165 -12.01 0.83 2.72
C GLU A 165 -12.78 -0.28 1.99
N ILE A 166 -14.00 -0.54 2.39
CA ILE A 166 -14.88 -1.42 1.63
C ILE A 166 -15.50 -0.60 0.51
N ILE A 167 -15.24 -0.98 -0.73
CA ILE A 167 -15.91 -0.43 -1.89
C ILE A 167 -17.22 -1.18 -2.13
N VAL A 168 -18.31 -0.46 -2.40
CA VAL A 168 -19.62 -0.99 -2.71
C VAL A 168 -20.24 -0.25 -3.89
N GLU A 169 -21.30 -0.83 -4.49
CA GLU A 169 -22.08 -0.15 -5.53
C GLU A 169 -22.64 1.20 -5.02
N PRO A 170 -22.91 2.15 -5.94
CA PRO A 170 -23.48 3.44 -5.58
C PRO A 170 -24.75 3.31 -4.73
N GLY A 171 -24.78 4.04 -3.62
CA GLY A 171 -25.92 4.02 -2.70
C GLY A 171 -26.00 2.77 -1.81
N ASN A 172 -25.04 1.86 -1.90
CA ASN A 172 -24.92 0.68 -1.05
C ASN A 172 -26.23 -0.15 -0.99
N PRO A 173 -26.71 -0.72 -2.11
CA PRO A 173 -28.01 -1.40 -2.18
C PRO A 173 -28.08 -2.63 -1.27
N LYS A 174 -26.94 -3.25 -0.97
CA LYS A 174 -26.85 -4.42 -0.07
C LYS A 174 -26.74 -4.04 1.41
N LYS A 175 -26.68 -2.74 1.73
CA LYS A 175 -26.61 -2.21 3.10
C LYS A 175 -25.46 -2.77 3.91
N ILE A 176 -24.30 -2.92 3.28
CA ILE A 176 -23.05 -3.35 3.92
C ILE A 176 -22.60 -2.26 4.90
N THR A 177 -22.34 -2.62 6.14
CA THR A 177 -22.00 -1.69 7.23
C THR A 177 -20.60 -1.90 7.80
N GLY A 178 -19.94 -3.02 7.43
CA GLY A 178 -18.60 -3.33 7.93
C GLY A 178 -18.08 -4.66 7.40
N VAL A 179 -16.87 -4.98 7.83
CA VAL A 179 -16.12 -6.17 7.37
C VAL A 179 -16.86 -7.48 7.63
N ALA A 180 -17.63 -7.56 8.73
CA ALA A 180 -18.38 -8.77 9.08
C ALA A 180 -19.46 -9.14 8.04
N ASP A 181 -20.03 -8.14 7.34
CA ASP A 181 -21.04 -8.37 6.32
C ASP A 181 -20.46 -9.10 5.10
N LEU A 182 -19.15 -8.96 4.84
CA LEU A 182 -18.46 -9.62 3.72
C LEU A 182 -18.37 -11.14 3.88
N ALA A 183 -18.66 -11.69 5.06
CA ALA A 183 -18.77 -13.14 5.28
C ALA A 183 -20.13 -13.71 4.82
N ASN A 184 -21.06 -12.86 4.38
CA ASN A 184 -22.34 -13.31 3.86
C ASN A 184 -22.18 -13.87 2.44
N ASN A 185 -22.41 -15.17 2.27
CA ASN A 185 -22.27 -15.85 0.97
C ASN A 185 -23.37 -15.47 -0.07
N ASP A 186 -24.35 -14.64 0.31
CA ASP A 186 -25.32 -14.07 -0.64
C ASP A 186 -24.79 -12.80 -1.33
N LEU A 187 -23.63 -12.30 -0.90
CA LEU A 187 -22.92 -11.18 -1.54
C LEU A 187 -21.85 -11.71 -2.51
N ILE A 188 -21.75 -11.06 -3.65
CA ILE A 188 -20.61 -11.26 -4.55
C ILE A 188 -19.47 -10.37 -4.06
N THR A 189 -18.53 -10.98 -3.34
CA THR A 189 -17.37 -10.28 -2.75
C THR A 189 -16.11 -10.55 -3.55
N VAL A 190 -15.39 -9.50 -3.92
CA VAL A 190 -14.12 -9.59 -4.66
C VAL A 190 -13.00 -8.91 -3.89
N VAL A 191 -11.84 -9.53 -3.85
CA VAL A 191 -10.62 -8.96 -3.25
C VAL A 191 -9.43 -9.23 -4.15
N CYS A 192 -8.31 -8.58 -3.89
CA CYS A 192 -7.07 -8.90 -4.57
C CYS A 192 -6.56 -10.30 -4.17
N ALA A 193 -5.79 -10.95 -5.03
CA ALA A 193 -5.07 -12.17 -4.72
C ALA A 193 -4.10 -11.98 -3.52
N PRO A 194 -3.84 -13.02 -2.73
CA PRO A 194 -3.11 -12.89 -1.47
C PRO A 194 -1.64 -12.45 -1.62
N GLU A 195 -1.04 -12.60 -2.79
CA GLU A 195 0.32 -12.12 -3.10
C GLU A 195 0.37 -10.63 -3.44
N VAL A 196 -0.78 -10.02 -3.74
CA VAL A 196 -0.91 -8.60 -4.09
C VAL A 196 -1.03 -7.76 -2.81
N PRO A 197 -0.50 -6.51 -2.75
CA PRO A 197 -0.57 -5.69 -1.54
C PRO A 197 -1.99 -5.55 -0.96
N CYS A 198 -2.98 -5.19 -1.78
CA CYS A 198 -4.38 -5.07 -1.35
C CYS A 198 -4.97 -6.38 -0.82
N GLY A 199 -4.56 -7.54 -1.35
CA GLY A 199 -4.99 -8.85 -0.87
C GLY A 199 -4.38 -9.20 0.49
N LYS A 200 -3.10 -8.90 0.69
CA LYS A 200 -2.44 -9.06 2.00
C LYS A 200 -3.11 -8.20 3.07
N TYR A 201 -3.40 -6.94 2.74
CA TYR A 201 -4.07 -6.04 3.67
C TYR A 201 -5.52 -6.46 3.94
N ALA A 202 -6.25 -6.93 2.92
CA ALA A 202 -7.59 -7.48 3.11
C ALA A 202 -7.57 -8.68 4.08
N GLN A 203 -6.62 -9.61 3.93
CA GLN A 203 -6.48 -10.74 4.83
C GLN A 203 -6.17 -10.29 6.26
N GLN A 204 -5.26 -9.31 6.44
CA GLN A 204 -4.96 -8.76 7.77
C GLN A 204 -6.19 -8.12 8.42
N ILE A 205 -7.02 -7.41 7.63
CA ILE A 205 -8.26 -6.83 8.12
C ILE A 205 -9.25 -7.91 8.54
N PHE A 206 -9.39 -8.99 7.76
CA PHE A 206 -10.25 -10.11 8.11
C PHE A 206 -9.78 -10.80 9.39
N ASP A 207 -8.48 -11.00 9.53
CA ASP A 207 -7.87 -11.58 10.74
C ASP A 207 -8.08 -10.67 11.97
N ASN A 208 -7.87 -9.36 11.83
CA ASN A 208 -8.09 -8.37 12.88
C ASN A 208 -9.57 -8.31 13.31
N ALA A 209 -10.48 -8.43 12.35
CA ALA A 209 -11.91 -8.45 12.60
C ALA A 209 -12.42 -9.80 13.16
N GLY A 210 -11.59 -10.86 13.13
CA GLY A 210 -12.00 -12.21 13.50
C GLY A 210 -13.05 -12.80 12.56
N VAL A 211 -13.03 -12.43 11.28
CA VAL A 211 -14.02 -12.81 10.26
C VAL A 211 -13.37 -13.68 9.19
N THR A 212 -14.03 -14.76 8.80
CA THR A 212 -13.63 -15.56 7.65
C THR A 212 -14.47 -15.15 6.45
N VAL A 213 -13.82 -14.58 5.44
CA VAL A 213 -14.44 -14.21 4.17
C VAL A 213 -13.98 -15.19 3.10
N THR A 214 -14.90 -15.68 2.29
CA THR A 214 -14.61 -16.50 1.12
C THR A 214 -14.96 -15.68 -0.13
N PRO A 215 -13.99 -14.98 -0.75
CA PRO A 215 -14.27 -14.16 -1.91
C PRO A 215 -14.70 -15.00 -3.12
N ASP A 216 -15.64 -14.48 -3.92
CA ASP A 216 -16.06 -15.11 -5.18
C ASP A 216 -14.99 -15.02 -6.26
N SER A 217 -14.11 -14.02 -6.16
CA SER A 217 -13.01 -13.84 -7.10
C SER A 217 -11.81 -13.16 -6.46
N LEU A 218 -10.62 -13.57 -6.91
CA LEU A 218 -9.33 -13.00 -6.53
C LEU A 218 -8.77 -12.21 -7.71
N GLU A 219 -8.54 -10.92 -7.51
CA GLU A 219 -8.15 -10.01 -8.58
C GLU A 219 -6.63 -9.79 -8.63
N GLU A 220 -6.12 -9.61 -9.83
CA GLU A 220 -4.70 -9.38 -10.07
C GLU A 220 -4.17 -8.06 -9.48
N ASN A 221 -5.02 -7.05 -9.32
CA ASN A 221 -4.68 -5.75 -8.71
C ASN A 221 -5.94 -5.03 -8.21
N VAL A 222 -5.75 -3.93 -7.47
CA VAL A 222 -6.86 -3.19 -6.87
C VAL A 222 -7.79 -2.53 -7.90
N LYS A 223 -7.28 -2.14 -9.07
CA LYS A 223 -8.12 -1.55 -10.13
C LYS A 223 -9.09 -2.56 -10.72
N ALA A 224 -8.74 -3.83 -10.77
CA ALA A 224 -9.65 -4.90 -11.17
C ALA A 224 -10.80 -5.06 -10.16
N VAL A 225 -10.54 -4.98 -8.84
CA VAL A 225 -11.57 -4.94 -7.81
C VAL A 225 -12.52 -3.75 -8.02
N VAL A 226 -11.96 -2.54 -8.16
CA VAL A 226 -12.75 -1.32 -8.42
C VAL A 226 -13.64 -1.49 -9.68
N THR A 227 -13.07 -2.03 -10.74
CA THR A 227 -13.78 -2.22 -12.01
C THR A 227 -14.98 -3.15 -11.85
N LYS A 228 -14.83 -4.27 -11.16
CA LYS A 228 -15.94 -5.22 -10.94
C LYS A 228 -17.07 -4.61 -10.14
N VAL A 229 -16.76 -3.87 -9.07
CA VAL A 229 -17.80 -3.21 -8.26
C VAL A 229 -18.48 -2.08 -9.04
N THR A 230 -17.69 -1.23 -9.72
CA THR A 230 -18.28 -0.12 -10.51
C THR A 230 -19.04 -0.57 -11.76
N ALA A 231 -18.80 -1.79 -12.25
CA ALA A 231 -19.55 -2.41 -13.35
C ALA A 231 -20.79 -3.18 -12.87
N GLY A 232 -21.01 -3.31 -11.55
CA GLY A 232 -22.10 -4.11 -10.99
C GLY A 232 -21.88 -5.62 -11.12
N GLU A 233 -20.63 -6.05 -11.29
CA GLU A 233 -20.25 -7.47 -11.34
C GLU A 233 -19.93 -8.03 -9.95
N ALA A 234 -19.75 -7.15 -8.95
CA ALA A 234 -19.56 -7.48 -7.55
C ALA A 234 -20.28 -6.49 -6.66
N ASP A 235 -20.81 -6.99 -5.54
CA ASP A 235 -21.52 -6.19 -4.54
C ASP A 235 -20.55 -5.39 -3.66
N ALA A 236 -19.38 -5.96 -3.38
CA ALA A 236 -18.36 -5.35 -2.50
C ALA A 236 -16.95 -5.88 -2.76
N GLY A 237 -15.98 -5.10 -2.27
CA GLY A 237 -14.57 -5.50 -2.25
C GLY A 237 -13.78 -4.71 -1.21
N ILE A 238 -12.51 -5.09 -1.00
CA ILE A 238 -11.56 -4.31 -0.19
C ILE A 238 -10.58 -3.61 -1.14
N VAL A 239 -10.51 -2.29 -1.02
CA VAL A 239 -9.65 -1.41 -1.82
C VAL A 239 -9.01 -0.36 -0.92
N TYR A 240 -8.19 0.52 -1.48
CA TYR A 240 -7.71 1.69 -0.73
C TYR A 240 -8.77 2.81 -0.75
N LYS A 241 -8.78 3.61 0.30
CA LYS A 241 -9.66 4.79 0.41
C LYS A 241 -9.53 5.72 -0.79
N THR A 242 -8.32 5.88 -1.31
CA THR A 242 -8.05 6.66 -2.53
C THR A 242 -8.72 6.09 -3.78
N ASP A 243 -8.91 4.77 -3.85
CA ASP A 243 -9.60 4.13 -4.99
C ASP A 243 -11.10 4.43 -4.98
N VAL A 244 -11.71 4.44 -3.79
CA VAL A 244 -13.11 4.86 -3.61
C VAL A 244 -13.28 6.32 -3.99
N THR A 245 -12.38 7.19 -3.51
CA THR A 245 -12.37 8.62 -3.86
C THR A 245 -12.25 8.81 -5.38
N ALA A 246 -11.36 8.07 -6.03
CA ALA A 246 -11.16 8.14 -7.47
C ALA A 246 -12.34 7.57 -8.29
N ALA A 247 -13.10 6.63 -7.74
CA ALA A 247 -14.30 6.10 -8.38
C ALA A 247 -15.44 7.12 -8.41
N GLY A 248 -15.45 8.10 -7.48
CA GLY A 248 -16.47 9.14 -7.40
C GLY A 248 -17.89 8.56 -7.30
N ASP A 249 -18.81 9.09 -8.08
CA ASP A 249 -20.22 8.66 -8.06
C ASP A 249 -20.47 7.21 -8.56
N LYS A 250 -19.43 6.52 -9.04
CA LYS A 250 -19.55 5.15 -9.54
C LYS A 250 -19.46 4.08 -8.45
N ALA A 251 -19.05 4.47 -7.25
CA ALA A 251 -18.98 3.60 -6.09
C ALA A 251 -19.26 4.39 -4.81
N ALA A 252 -19.49 3.67 -3.72
CA ALA A 252 -19.51 4.25 -2.38
C ALA A 252 -18.52 3.51 -1.50
N GLY A 253 -18.03 4.19 -0.45
CA GLY A 253 -17.15 3.61 0.54
C GLY A 253 -17.89 3.28 1.83
N VAL A 254 -17.48 2.17 2.47
CA VAL A 254 -17.84 1.86 3.85
C VAL A 254 -16.55 1.82 4.66
N GLU A 255 -16.46 2.70 5.64
CA GLU A 255 -15.26 2.88 6.44
C GLU A 255 -14.96 1.62 7.27
N ILE A 256 -13.70 1.23 7.31
CA ILE A 256 -13.18 0.17 8.18
C ILE A 256 -12.68 0.81 9.46
N PRO A 257 -13.20 0.39 10.65
CA PRO A 257 -12.77 0.93 11.93
C PRO A 257 -11.26 0.88 12.13
N ALA A 258 -10.69 1.93 12.73
CA ALA A 258 -9.23 2.11 12.85
C ALA A 258 -8.53 1.01 13.66
N ASP A 259 -9.23 0.36 14.57
CA ASP A 259 -8.71 -0.74 15.40
C ASP A 259 -8.52 -2.06 14.65
N ILE A 260 -9.18 -2.22 13.49
CA ILE A 260 -9.03 -3.39 12.61
C ILE A 260 -8.43 -3.04 11.24
N ASN A 261 -8.37 -1.75 10.88
CA ASN A 261 -7.78 -1.32 9.60
C ASN A 261 -6.26 -1.49 9.60
N VAL A 262 -5.66 -1.40 8.44
CA VAL A 262 -4.22 -1.50 8.24
C VAL A 262 -3.72 -0.24 7.55
N LEU A 263 -2.61 0.33 8.06
CA LEU A 263 -1.92 1.43 7.42
C LEU A 263 -1.02 0.87 6.31
N ALA A 264 -1.34 1.22 5.08
CA ALA A 264 -0.51 0.89 3.92
C ALA A 264 0.57 1.98 3.74
N GLU A 265 1.83 1.58 3.78
CA GLU A 265 2.97 2.45 3.51
C GLU A 265 3.45 2.25 2.07
N TYR A 266 3.70 3.34 1.38
CA TYR A 266 4.12 3.37 -0.02
C TYR A 266 5.59 3.77 -0.14
N PRO A 267 6.51 2.79 -0.29
CA PRO A 267 7.91 3.05 -0.54
C PRO A 267 8.20 3.27 -2.03
N ILE A 268 9.23 4.08 -2.31
CA ILE A 268 9.74 4.38 -3.65
C ILE A 268 11.27 4.28 -3.66
N ALA A 269 11.85 3.76 -4.72
CA ALA A 269 13.30 3.67 -4.91
C ALA A 269 13.69 3.71 -6.39
N VAL A 270 14.89 4.20 -6.70
CA VAL A 270 15.56 3.97 -7.98
C VAL A 270 15.94 2.50 -8.06
N THR A 271 15.80 1.87 -9.22
CA THR A 271 16.27 0.50 -9.43
C THR A 271 17.75 0.44 -9.73
N LYS A 272 18.39 -0.71 -9.49
CA LYS A 272 19.84 -0.90 -9.66
C LYS A 272 20.32 -0.67 -11.09
N ASP A 273 19.58 -1.23 -12.04
CA ASP A 273 19.93 -1.19 -13.47
C ASP A 273 19.11 -0.14 -14.22
N ALA A 274 18.73 0.95 -13.52
CA ALA A 274 17.98 2.06 -14.07
C ALA A 274 18.67 2.64 -15.32
N PRO A 275 18.02 2.63 -16.49
CA PRO A 275 18.59 3.23 -17.70
C PRO A 275 18.94 4.72 -17.52
N ASN A 276 18.17 5.43 -16.71
CA ASN A 276 18.33 6.85 -16.42
C ASN A 276 18.17 7.13 -14.90
N ALA A 277 19.10 6.56 -14.10
CA ALA A 277 19.04 6.67 -12.63
C ALA A 277 18.99 8.12 -12.12
N ALA A 278 19.67 9.07 -12.81
CA ALA A 278 19.67 10.47 -12.40
C ALA A 278 18.28 11.11 -12.58
N ALA A 279 17.59 10.84 -13.68
CA ALA A 279 16.23 11.31 -13.89
C ALA A 279 15.22 10.56 -13.03
N GLY A 280 15.45 9.26 -12.77
CA GLY A 280 14.67 8.48 -11.79
C GLY A 280 14.76 9.08 -10.38
N GLN A 281 15.95 9.47 -9.93
CA GLN A 281 16.11 10.14 -8.64
C GLN A 281 15.42 11.51 -8.62
N ALA A 282 15.55 12.29 -9.68
CA ALA A 282 14.88 13.58 -9.78
C ALA A 282 13.33 13.43 -9.77
N PHE A 283 12.80 12.35 -10.36
CA PHE A 283 11.37 12.03 -10.25
C PHE A 283 10.99 11.71 -8.81
N ILE A 284 11.78 10.93 -8.08
CA ILE A 284 11.56 10.65 -6.65
C ILE A 284 11.59 11.94 -5.83
N ASP A 285 12.60 12.79 -6.06
CA ASP A 285 12.71 14.09 -5.38
C ASP A 285 11.48 14.98 -5.65
N PHE A 286 10.92 14.91 -6.86
CA PHE A 286 9.69 15.62 -7.20
C PHE A 286 8.47 15.04 -6.48
N VAL A 287 8.34 13.70 -6.40
CA VAL A 287 7.27 13.04 -5.62
C VAL A 287 7.32 13.47 -4.15
N LEU A 288 8.51 13.58 -3.58
CA LEU A 288 8.73 13.99 -2.19
C LEU A 288 8.66 15.51 -1.97
N SER A 289 8.64 16.31 -3.04
CA SER A 289 8.54 17.77 -2.94
C SER A 289 7.17 18.22 -2.44
N GLU A 290 7.07 19.48 -2.01
CA GLU A 290 5.78 20.09 -1.61
C GLU A 290 4.72 19.96 -2.73
N GLN A 291 5.12 20.10 -3.99
CA GLN A 291 4.21 19.97 -5.13
C GLN A 291 3.73 18.53 -5.31
N GLY A 292 4.63 17.55 -5.27
CA GLY A 292 4.28 16.13 -5.37
C GLY A 292 3.39 15.69 -4.22
N GLN A 293 3.72 16.09 -2.99
CA GLN A 293 2.93 15.78 -1.79
C GLN A 293 1.54 16.42 -1.84
N LYS A 294 1.41 17.64 -2.36
CA LYS A 294 0.13 18.30 -2.55
C LYS A 294 -0.76 17.59 -3.58
N ILE A 295 -0.16 17.06 -4.65
CA ILE A 295 -0.90 16.24 -5.61
C ILE A 295 -1.37 14.96 -4.91
N LEU A 296 -0.51 14.23 -4.20
CA LEU A 296 -0.87 13.02 -3.45
C LEU A 296 -2.03 13.28 -2.46
N ASP A 297 -1.95 14.36 -1.68
CA ASP A 297 -3.00 14.77 -0.74
C ASP A 297 -4.34 15.03 -1.44
N SER A 298 -4.34 15.65 -2.64
CA SER A 298 -5.56 15.89 -3.42
C SER A 298 -6.27 14.61 -3.87
N TYR A 299 -5.55 13.49 -3.96
CA TYR A 299 -6.08 12.15 -4.22
C TYR A 299 -6.40 11.37 -2.95
N GLY A 300 -6.17 11.94 -1.76
CA GLY A 300 -6.50 11.35 -0.47
C GLY A 300 -5.40 10.47 0.13
N PHE A 301 -4.18 10.50 -0.40
CA PHE A 301 -3.02 9.92 0.27
C PHE A 301 -2.61 10.80 1.46
N ALA A 302 -2.18 10.16 2.55
CA ALA A 302 -1.61 10.88 3.68
C ALA A 302 -0.06 10.90 3.58
N PRO A 303 0.60 11.91 4.17
CA PRO A 303 2.06 11.96 4.22
C PRO A 303 2.61 10.77 5.03
N PRO A 304 3.91 10.42 4.84
CA PRO A 304 4.57 9.46 5.70
C PRO A 304 4.56 9.95 7.16
N GLY A 305 4.36 9.02 8.11
CA GLY A 305 4.30 9.30 9.55
C GLY A 305 5.66 9.66 10.16
#